data_114f9964bf5f57106fa38df5ed807f7a
#
_entry.id   114f9964bf5f57106fa38df5ed807f7a
#
_cell.length_a   1.000
_cell.length_b   1.000
_cell.length_c   1.000
_cell.angle_alpha   90.00
_cell.angle_beta   90.00
_cell.angle_gamma   90.00
#
_symmetry.space_group_name_H-M   'P 1'
#
loop_
_entity.id
_entity.type
_entity.pdbx_description
1 polymer ?
#
loop_
_entity_poly.entity_id
_entity_poly.type
_entity_poly.pdbx_seq_one_letter_code
_entity_poly.pdbx_strand_id
1 'polypeptide(L)'
;MSVEGRFFNITELAKTLPETAETMLADLRLTDEQAASCRVFRVYRSVPAHYHTSCDEYLYVLTGRAEIVIADAPAREIRSGELVFFKKNTVHAVPRILEHPFTVLSVDTPRRPPDDVHFVNPADGTPQSFIKTYG
;
A
#
# COMPACT_ATOMS: atom_id res chain seq x y z
N MET A 1 9.36 27.76 -16.03
CA MET A 1 9.08 26.31 -15.85
C MET A 1 10.29 25.65 -15.22
N SER A 2 10.09 24.91 -14.17
CA SER A 2 11.16 24.12 -13.56
C SER A 2 11.14 22.68 -14.09
N VAL A 3 12.33 22.09 -14.13
CA VAL A 3 12.51 20.67 -14.49
C VAL A 3 13.09 19.98 -13.27
N GLU A 4 12.46 18.89 -12.86
CA GLU A 4 12.90 18.17 -11.67
C GLU A 4 12.88 16.67 -11.92
N GLY A 5 13.93 16.01 -11.46
CA GLY A 5 14.00 14.56 -11.43
C GLY A 5 14.73 14.13 -10.17
N ARG A 6 14.39 12.95 -9.64
CA ARG A 6 14.99 12.44 -8.40
C ARG A 6 15.32 10.97 -8.52
N PHE A 7 16.35 10.55 -7.81
CA PHE A 7 16.71 9.15 -7.68
C PHE A 7 16.35 8.66 -6.28
N PHE A 8 15.86 7.44 -6.18
CA PHE A 8 15.53 6.82 -4.90
C PHE A 8 16.20 5.45 -4.80
N ASN A 9 16.91 5.21 -3.72
CA ASN A 9 17.37 3.87 -3.38
C ASN A 9 16.28 3.20 -2.56
N ILE A 10 15.40 2.46 -3.22
CA ILE A 10 14.22 1.87 -2.62
C ILE A 10 14.60 0.87 -1.53
N THR A 11 15.62 0.06 -1.75
CA THR A 11 16.08 -0.94 -0.80
C THR A 11 16.52 -0.28 0.52
N GLU A 12 17.29 0.80 0.43
CA GLU A 12 17.75 1.51 1.61
C GLU A 12 16.61 2.25 2.32
N LEU A 13 15.72 2.87 1.55
CA LEU A 13 14.58 3.59 2.12
C LEU A 13 13.63 2.64 2.84
N ALA A 14 13.38 1.46 2.28
CA ALA A 14 12.51 0.45 2.91
C ALA A 14 13.02 0.04 4.29
N LYS A 15 14.35 0.02 4.49
CA LYS A 15 14.94 -0.32 5.78
C LYS A 15 14.67 0.71 6.87
N THR A 16 14.31 1.93 6.51
CA THR A 16 14.02 2.98 7.48
C THR A 16 12.61 2.89 8.07
N LEU A 17 11.74 2.07 7.49
CA LEU A 17 10.42 1.83 8.06
C LEU A 17 10.54 1.11 9.40
N PRO A 18 9.68 1.44 10.39
CA PRO A 18 9.78 0.80 11.70
C PRO A 18 9.52 -0.69 11.64
N GLU A 19 10.08 -1.43 12.60
CA GLU A 19 9.91 -2.87 12.69
C GLU A 19 8.48 -3.25 13.06
N THR A 20 7.84 -2.43 13.88
CA THR A 20 6.45 -2.59 14.32
C THR A 20 5.69 -1.28 14.19
N ALA A 21 4.37 -1.36 14.10
CA ALA A 21 3.51 -0.18 14.06
C ALA A 21 2.15 -0.50 14.67
N GLU A 22 1.48 0.53 15.20
CA GLU A 22 0.11 0.41 15.69
C GLU A 22 -0.89 0.40 14.54
N THR A 23 -0.57 1.10 13.45
CA THR A 23 -1.39 1.09 12.23
C THR A 23 -1.18 -0.20 11.43
N MET A 24 -2.08 -0.49 10.52
CA MET A 24 -1.95 -1.67 9.64
C MET A 24 -0.73 -1.56 8.74
N LEU A 25 -0.46 -0.34 8.25
CA LEU A 25 0.66 -0.03 7.37
C LEU A 25 1.45 1.16 7.90
N ALA A 26 2.70 1.27 7.43
CA ALA A 26 3.51 2.48 7.55
C ALA A 26 4.15 2.75 6.20
N ASP A 27 4.18 4.00 5.76
CA ASP A 27 4.73 4.36 4.46
C ASP A 27 5.72 5.50 4.52
N LEU A 28 6.54 5.56 3.45
CA LEU A 28 7.38 6.70 3.10
C LEU A 28 6.91 7.19 1.73
N ARG A 29 6.59 8.46 1.63
CA ARG A 29 6.26 9.05 0.33
C ARG A 29 7.53 9.40 -0.42
N LEU A 30 7.64 8.91 -1.64
CA LEU A 30 8.74 9.25 -2.54
C LEU A 30 8.37 10.48 -3.35
N THR A 31 7.21 10.44 -4.01
CA THR A 31 6.63 11.58 -4.70
C THR A 31 5.13 11.64 -4.40
N ASP A 32 4.59 12.85 -4.43
CA ASP A 32 3.18 13.08 -4.15
C ASP A 32 2.68 14.22 -5.05
N GLU A 33 2.46 13.87 -6.33
CA GLU A 33 2.02 14.80 -7.36
C GLU A 33 0.57 14.52 -7.75
N GLN A 34 -0.10 15.48 -8.39
CA GLN A 34 -1.48 15.30 -8.81
C GLN A 34 -1.67 14.09 -9.75
N ALA A 35 -0.72 13.87 -10.63
CA ALA A 35 -0.80 12.77 -11.59
C ALA A 35 -0.63 11.40 -10.94
N ALA A 36 0.16 11.32 -9.85
CA ALA A 36 0.39 10.08 -9.14
C ALA A 36 1.08 10.34 -7.81
N SER A 37 0.88 9.45 -6.84
CA SER A 37 1.70 9.37 -5.64
C SER A 37 2.45 8.05 -5.65
N CYS A 38 3.73 8.10 -5.26
CA CYS A 38 4.59 6.92 -5.21
C CYS A 38 5.14 6.79 -3.80
N ARG A 39 5.01 5.60 -3.23
CA ARG A 39 5.40 5.35 -1.85
C ARG A 39 5.98 3.95 -1.69
N VAL A 40 6.78 3.78 -0.64
CA VAL A 40 7.18 2.47 -0.13
C VAL A 40 6.42 2.26 1.16
N PHE A 41 5.75 1.14 1.32
CA PHE A 41 5.08 0.85 2.59
C PHE A 41 5.32 -0.58 3.06
N ARG A 42 5.17 -0.77 4.36
CA ARG A 42 5.23 -2.06 5.02
C ARG A 42 3.87 -2.38 5.63
N VAL A 43 3.45 -3.62 5.48
CA VAL A 43 2.20 -4.13 6.06
C VAL A 43 2.55 -4.99 7.27
N TYR A 44 1.98 -4.65 8.43
CA TYR A 44 2.37 -5.30 9.69
C TYR A 44 1.43 -6.41 10.11
N ARG A 45 0.19 -6.36 9.63
CA ARG A 45 -0.85 -7.34 9.96
C ARG A 45 -1.91 -7.38 8.86
N SER A 46 -2.91 -8.25 9.05
CA SER A 46 -4.01 -8.35 8.07
C SER A 46 -4.67 -7.00 7.83
N VAL A 47 -5.05 -6.75 6.59
CA VAL A 47 -5.78 -5.56 6.19
C VAL A 47 -7.15 -5.99 5.72
N PRO A 48 -8.21 -5.60 6.45
CA PRO A 48 -9.59 -5.95 6.07
C PRO A 48 -10.00 -5.39 4.71
N ALA A 49 -11.05 -5.95 4.15
CA ALA A 49 -11.58 -5.53 2.86
C ALA A 49 -11.88 -4.03 2.83
N HIS A 50 -11.34 -3.35 1.84
CA HIS A 50 -11.46 -1.89 1.66
C HIS A 50 -11.31 -1.54 0.19
N TYR A 51 -11.56 -0.28 -0.13
CA TYR A 51 -11.40 0.24 -1.49
C TYR A 51 -11.02 1.72 -1.46
N HIS A 52 -10.53 2.19 -2.60
CA HIS A 52 -10.18 3.60 -2.83
C HIS A 52 -11.05 4.12 -3.96
N THR A 53 -11.54 5.36 -3.85
CA THR A 53 -12.51 5.92 -4.80
C THR A 53 -11.89 6.84 -5.83
N SER A 54 -10.69 7.36 -5.57
CA SER A 54 -10.09 8.41 -6.41
C SER A 54 -8.90 7.95 -7.24
N CYS A 55 -8.42 6.72 -7.09
CA CYS A 55 -7.21 6.27 -7.77
C CYS A 55 -7.24 4.79 -8.11
N ASP A 56 -6.50 4.44 -9.15
CA ASP A 56 -6.04 3.09 -9.37
C ASP A 56 -4.77 2.87 -8.54
N GLU A 57 -4.48 1.63 -8.16
CA GLU A 57 -3.32 1.32 -7.31
C GLU A 57 -2.51 0.17 -7.91
N TYR A 58 -1.19 0.38 -8.00
CA TYR A 58 -0.22 -0.65 -8.37
C TYR A 58 0.62 -0.96 -7.16
N LEU A 59 0.77 -2.25 -6.83
CA LEU A 59 1.64 -2.72 -5.76
C LEU A 59 2.68 -3.68 -6.32
N TYR A 60 3.96 -3.35 -6.16
CA TYR A 60 5.06 -4.22 -6.53
C TYR A 60 5.74 -4.73 -5.27
N VAL A 61 5.76 -6.05 -5.06
CA VAL A 61 6.30 -6.65 -3.83
C VAL A 61 7.82 -6.63 -3.86
N LEU A 62 8.42 -6.01 -2.85
CA LEU A 62 9.87 -5.92 -2.67
C LEU A 62 10.39 -7.07 -1.82
N THR A 63 9.74 -7.33 -0.67
CA THR A 63 10.13 -8.38 0.27
C THR A 63 8.89 -9.03 0.86
N GLY A 64 9.05 -10.28 1.31
CA GLY A 64 8.01 -10.99 2.02
C GLY A 64 6.98 -11.63 1.10
N ARG A 65 5.95 -12.22 1.71
CA ARG A 65 4.84 -12.88 1.01
C ARG A 65 3.55 -12.63 1.79
N ALA A 66 2.45 -12.52 1.07
CA ALA A 66 1.13 -12.32 1.68
C ALA A 66 0.06 -12.95 0.80
N GLU A 67 -1.14 -13.10 1.36
CA GLU A 67 -2.32 -13.43 0.58
C GLU A 67 -3.07 -12.15 0.24
N ILE A 68 -3.55 -12.06 -1.00
CA ILE A 68 -4.35 -10.93 -1.49
C ILE A 68 -5.69 -11.46 -1.97
N VAL A 69 -6.75 -10.74 -1.63
CA VAL A 69 -8.10 -10.98 -2.16
C VAL A 69 -8.50 -9.79 -3.01
N ILE A 70 -8.91 -10.04 -4.24
CA ILE A 70 -9.44 -9.02 -5.16
C ILE A 70 -10.91 -9.31 -5.38
N ALA A 71 -11.79 -8.38 -4.95
CA ALA A 71 -13.23 -8.52 -5.05
C ALA A 71 -13.69 -9.84 -4.39
N ASP A 72 -14.41 -10.68 -5.11
CA ASP A 72 -14.93 -11.97 -4.62
C ASP A 72 -14.10 -13.16 -5.08
N ALA A 73 -12.93 -12.93 -5.68
CA ALA A 73 -12.04 -14.01 -6.10
C ALA A 73 -11.41 -14.70 -4.89
N PRO A 74 -10.97 -15.96 -5.01
CA PRO A 74 -10.24 -16.63 -3.94
C PRO A 74 -8.95 -15.91 -3.60
N ALA A 75 -8.49 -16.03 -2.35
CA ALA A 75 -7.22 -15.49 -1.92
C ALA A 75 -6.07 -16.10 -2.75
N ARG A 76 -5.13 -15.25 -3.15
CA ARG A 76 -3.95 -15.68 -3.91
C ARG A 76 -2.69 -15.16 -3.22
N GLU A 77 -1.67 -16.01 -3.14
CA GLU A 77 -0.36 -15.58 -2.64
C GLU A 77 0.31 -14.62 -3.62
N ILE A 78 0.94 -13.57 -3.07
CA ILE A 78 1.80 -12.65 -3.81
C ILE A 78 3.16 -12.60 -3.11
N ARG A 79 4.22 -12.52 -3.90
CA ARG A 79 5.61 -12.57 -3.40
C ARG A 79 6.50 -11.59 -4.13
N SER A 80 7.73 -11.45 -3.63
CA SER A 80 8.75 -10.57 -4.20
C SER A 80 8.85 -10.73 -5.72
N GLY A 81 8.86 -9.60 -6.42
CA GLY A 81 8.93 -9.56 -7.87
C GLY A 81 7.60 -9.57 -8.59
N GLU A 82 6.48 -9.75 -7.86
CA GLU A 82 5.15 -9.75 -8.46
C GLU A 82 4.46 -8.39 -8.29
N LEU A 83 3.64 -8.04 -9.26
CA LEU A 83 2.86 -6.81 -9.30
C LEU A 83 1.37 -7.16 -9.22
N VAL A 84 0.62 -6.44 -8.40
CA VAL A 84 -0.84 -6.50 -8.40
C VAL A 84 -1.41 -5.12 -8.73
N PHE A 85 -2.53 -5.10 -9.44
CA PHE A 85 -3.23 -3.89 -9.82
C PHE A 85 -4.66 -3.92 -9.27
N PHE A 86 -5.08 -2.80 -8.66
CA PHE A 86 -6.46 -2.59 -8.24
C PHE A 86 -7.01 -1.35 -8.94
N LYS A 87 -8.02 -1.52 -9.75
CA LYS A 87 -8.74 -0.38 -10.32
C LYS A 87 -9.52 0.32 -9.20
N LYS A 88 -9.70 1.63 -9.32
CA LYS A 88 -10.49 2.38 -8.33
C LYS A 88 -11.84 1.70 -8.07
N ASN A 89 -12.30 1.78 -6.84
CA ASN A 89 -13.52 1.14 -6.33
C ASN A 89 -13.46 -0.39 -6.25
N THR A 90 -12.34 -1.02 -6.57
CA THR A 90 -12.20 -2.47 -6.41
C THR A 90 -11.90 -2.79 -4.96
N VAL A 91 -12.79 -3.57 -4.34
CA VAL A 91 -12.59 -4.05 -2.97
C VAL A 91 -11.43 -5.04 -2.96
N HIS A 92 -10.50 -4.87 -2.03
CA HIS A 92 -9.36 -5.76 -1.87
C HIS A 92 -8.97 -5.87 -0.40
N ALA A 93 -8.25 -6.94 -0.08
CA ALA A 93 -7.85 -7.25 1.29
C ALA A 93 -6.50 -7.98 1.31
N VAL A 94 -5.84 -7.89 2.45
CA VAL A 94 -4.65 -8.70 2.77
C VAL A 94 -5.03 -9.56 3.99
N PRO A 95 -5.65 -10.72 3.79
CA PRO A 95 -6.11 -11.54 4.91
C PRO A 95 -4.99 -12.10 5.77
N ARG A 96 -3.82 -12.37 5.18
CA ARG A 96 -2.67 -12.92 5.91
C ARG A 96 -1.35 -12.47 5.35
N ILE A 97 -0.39 -12.19 6.24
CA ILE A 97 1.02 -12.03 5.89
C ILE A 97 1.69 -13.37 6.17
N LEU A 98 2.29 -13.95 5.14
CA LEU A 98 2.92 -15.26 5.23
C LEU A 98 4.40 -15.19 5.58
N GLU A 99 5.06 -14.09 5.21
CA GLU A 99 6.48 -13.86 5.47
C GLU A 99 6.73 -12.37 5.68
N HIS A 100 7.29 -12.03 6.84
CA HIS A 100 7.66 -10.66 7.22
C HIS A 100 9.14 -10.39 6.91
N PRO A 101 9.53 -9.14 6.65
CA PRO A 101 8.65 -8.00 6.44
C PRO A 101 8.01 -8.05 5.04
N PHE A 102 6.74 -7.70 4.97
CA PHE A 102 6.03 -7.57 3.71
C PHE A 102 6.06 -6.11 3.29
N THR A 103 6.92 -5.79 2.34
CA THR A 103 7.19 -4.42 1.91
C THR A 103 6.93 -4.29 0.41
N VAL A 104 6.27 -3.22 0.02
CA VAL A 104 5.86 -3.01 -1.37
C VAL A 104 6.18 -1.59 -1.81
N LEU A 105 6.37 -1.44 -3.13
CA LEU A 105 6.37 -0.15 -3.81
C LEU A 105 4.96 0.06 -4.36
N SER A 106 4.38 1.21 -4.05
CA SER A 106 2.99 1.53 -4.43
C SER A 106 2.95 2.77 -5.29
N VAL A 107 2.14 2.73 -6.35
CA VAL A 107 1.81 3.90 -7.16
C VAL A 107 0.29 4.04 -7.20
N ASP A 108 -0.20 5.19 -6.72
CA ASP A 108 -1.61 5.56 -6.84
C ASP A 108 -1.72 6.61 -7.96
N THR A 109 -2.61 6.40 -8.90
CA THR A 109 -2.78 7.30 -10.04
C THR A 109 -4.27 7.50 -10.35
N PRO A 110 -4.78 8.75 -10.30
CA PRO A 110 -4.11 9.95 -9.81
C PRO A 110 -3.78 9.86 -8.31
N ARG A 111 -3.26 10.94 -7.75
CA ARG A 111 -2.90 11.03 -6.33
C ARG A 111 -4.04 10.55 -5.43
N ARG A 112 -3.71 9.73 -4.43
CA ARG A 112 -4.69 9.30 -3.42
C ARG A 112 -4.66 10.23 -2.21
N PRO A 113 -5.79 10.92 -1.89
CA PRO A 113 -5.88 11.66 -0.63
C PRO A 113 -5.75 10.71 0.58
N PRO A 114 -5.20 11.20 1.71
CA PRO A 114 -4.96 10.35 2.89
C PRO A 114 -6.22 9.71 3.47
N ASP A 115 -7.38 10.31 3.29
CA ASP A 115 -8.65 9.81 3.80
C ASP A 115 -9.40 8.91 2.83
N ASP A 116 -8.86 8.66 1.63
CA ASP A 116 -9.50 7.82 0.63
C ASP A 116 -9.20 6.34 0.88
N VAL A 117 -9.65 5.86 2.03
CA VAL A 117 -9.66 4.45 2.41
C VAL A 117 -11.02 4.17 3.02
N HIS A 118 -11.78 3.27 2.39
CA HIS A 118 -13.13 2.96 2.80
C HIS A 118 -13.23 1.47 3.12
N PHE A 119 -13.42 1.15 4.40
CA PHE A 119 -13.59 -0.24 4.82
C PHE A 119 -15.02 -0.69 4.52
N VAL A 120 -15.16 -1.88 3.94
CA VAL A 120 -16.48 -2.47 3.63
C VAL A 120 -17.30 -2.59 4.90
N ASN A 121 -16.67 -3.07 6.00
CA ASN A 121 -17.25 -3.03 7.33
C ASN A 121 -16.62 -1.84 8.07
N PRO A 122 -17.40 -0.76 8.37
CA PRO A 122 -16.83 0.42 9.04
C PRO A 122 -16.18 0.12 10.39
N ALA A 123 -16.56 -0.97 11.05
CA ALA A 123 -15.96 -1.38 12.31
C ALA A 123 -14.52 -1.89 12.16
N ASP A 124 -14.09 -2.22 10.95
CA ASP A 124 -12.77 -2.80 10.70
C ASP A 124 -11.63 -1.79 10.76
N GLY A 125 -11.92 -0.50 10.57
CA GLY A 125 -10.87 0.51 10.65
C GLY A 125 -11.29 1.88 10.16
N THR A 126 -10.33 2.79 10.24
CA THR A 126 -10.43 4.19 9.80
C THR A 126 -9.18 4.53 9.02
N PRO A 127 -9.14 5.65 8.27
CA PRO A 127 -7.89 6.09 7.64
C PRO A 127 -6.74 6.22 8.63
N GLN A 128 -7.01 6.64 9.87
CA GLN A 128 -6.00 6.81 10.92
C GLN A 128 -5.46 5.49 11.46
N SER A 129 -6.28 4.44 11.50
CA SER A 129 -5.83 3.12 11.92
C SER A 129 -5.18 2.34 10.76
N PHE A 130 -5.44 2.76 9.53
CA PHE A 130 -4.95 2.09 8.33
C PHE A 130 -3.45 2.33 8.14
N ILE A 131 -3.03 3.58 8.08
CA ILE A 131 -1.67 3.92 7.65
C ILE A 131 -1.11 5.12 8.42
N LYS A 132 0.19 5.04 8.72
CA LYS A 132 0.97 6.15 9.24
C LYS A 132 2.10 6.48 8.26
N THR A 133 2.21 7.76 7.91
CA THR A 133 3.26 8.24 7.00
C THR A 133 4.47 8.71 7.81
N TYR A 134 5.65 8.24 7.43
CA TYR A 134 6.93 8.62 8.00
C TYR A 134 7.73 9.44 6.97
N GLY A 135 8.36 10.50 7.41
CA GLY A 135 9.17 11.35 6.56
C GLY A 135 8.36 12.20 5.61
#